data_70999820dd80a9e134123e76abef3cfe
#
_entry.id   70999820dd80a9e134123e76abef3cfe
#
_cell.length_a   1.000
_cell.length_b   1.000
_cell.length_c   1.000
_cell.angle_alpha   90.00
_cell.angle_beta   90.00
_cell.angle_gamma   90.00
#
_symmetry.space_group_name_H-M   'P 1'
#
loop_
_entity.id
_entity.type
_entity.pdbx_description
1 polymer ?
#
loop_
_entity_poly.entity_id
_entity_poly.type
_entity_poly.pdbx_seq_one_letter_code
_entity_poly.pdbx_strand_id
1 'polypeptide(L)'
;MIEVVGVRFKKAGKLYYFDPDGLKINEGNHVIVETVRGIEYGTAIKSNTMVADDDVVQPLKKVIRVATKEDDECEAENRNKEKEAFSVCEEKIAKHGLDMKLIDVEITFDHNKLIFYFTSDERVDFRELVKELAAVFRTRIELRQIGVRDEAKMMNGIGICGRPLCCATFLGDFQPVSIKMAKEQSLSLNPTKISGICGRLMCCLKYEEDVYEELNKKMPNVGDIISTVDGTGEILSTNVLMQVVKAAVRKKENDPPTIDFYSVEEITVIKSKKQRQKKEESAKNKDVVE
;
A
#
# COMPACT_ATOMS: atom_id res chain seq x y z
N MET A 1 29.18 -6.10 -4.73
CA MET A 1 28.31 -6.86 -3.80
C MET A 1 28.76 -6.59 -2.38
N ILE A 2 27.86 -6.15 -1.51
CA ILE A 2 28.11 -5.80 -0.11
C ILE A 2 27.31 -6.75 0.77
N GLU A 3 27.90 -7.20 1.89
CA GLU A 3 27.18 -7.97 2.91
C GLU A 3 26.31 -7.03 3.73
N VAL A 4 25.03 -7.35 3.87
CA VAL A 4 24.06 -6.55 4.61
C VAL A 4 23.13 -7.43 5.42
N VAL A 5 22.55 -6.84 6.47
CA VAL A 5 21.42 -7.40 7.20
C VAL A 5 20.17 -6.53 6.98
N GLY A 6 19.04 -7.16 6.77
CA GLY A 6 17.76 -6.45 6.57
C GLY A 6 17.02 -6.28 7.88
N VAL A 7 16.89 -5.04 8.36
CA VAL A 7 16.26 -4.71 9.65
C VAL A 7 14.95 -3.95 9.44
N ARG A 8 13.98 -4.24 10.28
CA ARG A 8 12.68 -3.58 10.32
C ARG A 8 12.35 -3.14 11.74
N PHE A 9 11.88 -1.90 11.89
CA PHE A 9 11.56 -1.30 13.19
C PHE A 9 10.09 -1.46 13.60
N LYS A 10 9.17 -1.54 12.63
CA LYS A 10 7.72 -1.75 12.87
C LYS A 10 7.23 -2.89 11.98
N LYS A 11 6.22 -3.65 12.42
CA LYS A 11 5.71 -4.87 11.76
C LYS A 11 5.47 -4.72 10.25
N ALA A 12 4.93 -3.61 9.79
CA ALA A 12 4.74 -3.27 8.39
C ALA A 12 5.64 -2.11 7.94
N GLY A 13 6.79 -1.92 8.60
CA GLY A 13 7.77 -0.90 8.27
C GLY A 13 8.54 -1.22 7.00
N LYS A 14 9.19 -0.20 6.46
CA LYS A 14 10.17 -0.36 5.38
C LYS A 14 11.33 -1.23 5.86
N LEU A 15 11.88 -2.04 4.97
CA LEU A 15 13.11 -2.79 5.19
C LEU A 15 14.30 -1.85 4.96
N TYR A 16 15.20 -1.80 5.93
CA TYR A 16 16.44 -1.04 5.84
C TYR A 16 17.62 -1.99 5.88
N TYR A 17 18.62 -1.72 5.06
CA TYR A 17 19.85 -2.48 5.05
C TYR A 17 20.92 -1.81 5.90
N PHE A 18 21.61 -2.63 6.72
CA PHE A 18 22.71 -2.23 7.58
C PHE A 18 23.93 -3.11 7.34
N ASP A 19 25.11 -2.57 7.57
CA ASP A 19 26.36 -3.33 7.60
C ASP A 19 26.39 -4.17 8.89
N PRO A 20 26.51 -5.50 8.79
CA PRO A 20 26.61 -6.37 9.97
C PRO A 20 27.89 -6.19 10.77
N ASP A 21 28.92 -5.50 10.23
CA ASP A 21 30.22 -5.26 10.86
C ASP A 21 30.89 -6.53 11.39
N GLY A 22 30.81 -7.62 10.65
CA GLY A 22 31.33 -8.93 11.06
C GLY A 22 30.47 -9.72 12.04
N LEU A 23 29.34 -9.19 12.49
CA LEU A 23 28.39 -9.91 13.34
C LEU A 23 27.60 -10.93 12.53
N LYS A 24 27.41 -12.12 13.10
CA LYS A 24 26.51 -13.13 12.55
C LYS A 24 25.10 -12.91 13.08
N ILE A 25 24.20 -12.44 12.24
CA ILE A 25 22.83 -12.07 12.58
C ILE A 25 21.88 -13.00 11.84
N ASN A 26 21.01 -13.69 12.56
CA ASN A 26 19.99 -14.57 12.00
C ASN A 26 18.66 -13.84 11.90
N GLU A 27 17.81 -14.31 10.99
CA GLU A 27 16.43 -13.86 10.91
C GLU A 27 15.71 -14.06 12.24
N GLY A 28 14.96 -13.06 12.67
CA GLY A 28 14.27 -13.01 13.97
C GLY A 28 15.12 -12.47 15.12
N ASN A 29 16.44 -12.28 14.95
CA ASN A 29 17.24 -11.63 16.00
C ASN A 29 16.83 -10.16 16.14
N HIS A 30 16.82 -9.68 17.37
CA HIS A 30 16.73 -8.26 17.65
C HIS A 30 18.12 -7.63 17.60
N VAL A 31 18.22 -6.44 17.05
CA VAL A 31 19.49 -5.72 16.85
C VAL A 31 19.36 -4.26 17.25
N ILE A 32 20.46 -3.73 17.78
CA ILE A 32 20.60 -2.32 18.07
C ILE A 32 21.40 -1.70 16.92
N VAL A 33 20.80 -0.68 16.30
CA VAL A 33 21.37 0.01 15.14
C VAL A 33 21.40 1.52 15.34
N GLU A 34 22.36 2.17 14.70
CA GLU A 34 22.37 3.62 14.63
C GLU A 34 21.61 4.10 13.39
N THR A 35 20.66 5.00 13.59
CA THR A 35 19.88 5.62 12.51
C THR A 35 20.07 7.13 12.49
N VAL A 36 19.44 7.83 11.55
CA VAL A 36 19.40 9.31 11.55
C VAL A 36 18.64 9.85 12.78
N ARG A 37 17.77 9.02 13.38
CA ARG A 37 16.97 9.41 14.55
C ARG A 37 17.69 9.20 15.88
N GLY A 38 18.73 8.39 15.90
CA GLY A 38 19.46 7.96 17.07
C GLY A 38 19.65 6.45 17.07
N ILE A 39 19.84 5.88 18.25
CA ILE A 39 19.95 4.45 18.48
C ILE A 39 18.53 3.87 18.50
N GLU A 40 18.29 2.87 17.65
CA GLU A 40 16.98 2.22 17.52
C GLU A 40 17.11 0.71 17.70
N TYR A 41 16.06 0.13 18.28
CA TYR A 41 15.87 -1.30 18.41
C TYR A 41 15.07 -1.82 17.22
N GLY A 42 15.59 -2.83 16.52
CA GLY A 42 14.93 -3.38 15.33
C GLY A 42 15.00 -4.90 15.28
N THR A 43 14.20 -5.49 14.40
CA THR A 43 14.17 -6.94 14.14
C THR A 43 14.81 -7.24 12.80
N ALA A 44 15.77 -8.15 12.77
CA ALA A 44 16.36 -8.66 11.55
C ALA A 44 15.35 -9.55 10.82
N ILE A 45 14.93 -9.13 9.63
CA ILE A 45 13.98 -9.85 8.76
C ILE A 45 14.73 -10.64 7.69
N LYS A 46 15.96 -10.24 7.38
CA LYS A 46 16.89 -10.98 6.54
C LYS A 46 18.20 -11.14 7.29
N SER A 47 18.71 -12.37 7.31
CA SER A 47 20.07 -12.65 7.82
C SER A 47 21.14 -12.00 6.94
N ASN A 48 22.40 -12.14 7.31
CA ASN A 48 23.52 -11.71 6.49
C ASN A 48 23.37 -12.21 5.04
N THR A 49 23.29 -11.29 4.10
CA THR A 49 23.01 -11.58 2.68
C THR A 49 23.84 -10.64 1.80
N MET A 50 24.39 -11.16 0.72
CA MET A 50 25.09 -10.36 -0.29
C MET A 50 24.08 -9.69 -1.23
N VAL A 51 24.08 -8.37 -1.32
CA VAL A 51 23.25 -7.57 -2.25
C VAL A 51 24.12 -6.76 -3.22
N ALA A 52 23.54 -6.37 -4.35
CA ALA A 52 24.21 -5.49 -5.27
C ALA A 52 24.39 -4.09 -4.67
N ASP A 53 25.48 -3.41 -5.03
CA ASP A 53 25.79 -2.07 -4.51
C ASP A 53 24.71 -1.05 -4.87
N ASP A 54 24.05 -1.23 -6.00
CA ASP A 54 22.97 -0.37 -6.51
C ASP A 54 21.65 -0.50 -5.71
N ASP A 55 21.47 -1.62 -5.00
CA ASP A 55 20.27 -1.86 -4.19
C ASP A 55 20.36 -1.28 -2.77
N VAL A 56 21.48 -0.65 -2.43
CA VAL A 56 21.78 -0.17 -1.08
C VAL A 56 22.02 1.33 -1.07
N VAL A 57 21.39 2.03 -0.14
CA VAL A 57 21.61 3.48 0.05
C VAL A 57 22.90 3.71 0.84
N GLN A 58 23.88 4.33 0.20
CA GLN A 58 25.17 4.70 0.82
C GLN A 58 25.08 6.07 1.53
N PRO A 59 25.82 6.30 2.62
CA PRO A 59 26.67 5.36 3.35
C PRO A 59 25.88 4.38 4.22
N LEU A 60 26.26 3.10 4.15
CA LEU A 60 25.64 2.05 4.96
C LEU A 60 25.97 2.27 6.44
N LYS A 61 24.96 2.32 7.29
CA LYS A 61 25.17 2.38 8.73
C LYS A 61 25.37 0.99 9.30
N LYS A 62 26.12 0.89 10.40
CA LYS A 62 26.48 -0.39 11.01
C LYS A 62 25.43 -0.82 12.03
N VAL A 63 25.33 -2.14 12.19
CA VAL A 63 24.71 -2.73 13.38
C VAL A 63 25.69 -2.56 14.54
N ILE A 64 25.22 -1.97 15.64
CA ILE A 64 26.05 -1.77 16.84
C ILE A 64 26.29 -3.11 17.53
N ARG A 65 25.21 -3.89 17.73
CA ARG A 65 25.25 -5.22 18.34
C ARG A 65 23.93 -5.95 18.20
N VAL A 66 23.94 -7.25 18.45
CA VAL A 66 22.71 -8.02 18.68
C VAL A 66 22.14 -7.62 20.05
N ALA A 67 20.82 -7.50 20.14
CA ALA A 67 20.14 -7.14 21.38
C ALA A 67 20.30 -8.23 22.44
N THR A 68 20.40 -7.81 23.69
CA THR A 68 20.44 -8.69 24.88
C THR A 68 19.03 -8.82 25.45
N LYS A 69 18.84 -9.71 26.42
CA LYS A 69 17.58 -9.81 27.17
C LYS A 69 17.22 -8.52 27.91
N GLU A 70 18.23 -7.82 28.41
CA GLU A 70 18.04 -6.52 29.08
C GLU A 70 17.51 -5.45 28.08
N ASP A 71 17.94 -5.51 26.82
CA ASP A 71 17.40 -4.61 25.76
C ASP A 71 15.94 -4.94 25.43
N ASP A 72 15.59 -6.23 25.38
CA ASP A 72 14.22 -6.68 25.17
C ASP A 72 13.30 -6.22 26.32
N GLU A 73 13.79 -6.29 27.57
CA GLU A 73 13.08 -5.80 28.75
C GLU A 73 12.93 -4.28 28.70
N CYS A 74 13.99 -3.55 28.36
CA CYS A 74 13.97 -2.09 28.18
C CYS A 74 12.94 -1.66 27.12
N GLU A 75 12.90 -2.34 25.98
CA GLU A 75 11.91 -2.09 24.93
C GLU A 75 10.47 -2.35 25.41
N ALA A 76 10.27 -3.41 26.22
CA ALA A 76 8.97 -3.70 26.81
C ALA A 76 8.53 -2.62 27.83
N GLU A 77 9.47 -2.10 28.63
CA GLU A 77 9.21 -0.97 29.52
C GLU A 77 8.88 0.31 28.76
N ASN A 78 9.60 0.58 27.65
CA ASN A 78 9.32 1.73 26.80
C ASN A 78 7.88 1.73 26.30
N ARG A 79 7.39 0.57 25.85
CA ARG A 79 5.99 0.43 25.42
C ARG A 79 4.96 0.73 26.51
N ASN A 80 5.28 0.49 27.76
CA ASN A 80 4.40 0.85 28.87
C ASN A 80 4.44 2.37 29.14
N LYS A 81 5.64 2.96 29.12
CA LYS A 81 5.81 4.42 29.24
C LYS A 81 5.16 5.19 28.09
N GLU A 82 5.17 4.62 26.88
CA GLU A 82 4.46 5.19 25.71
C GLU A 82 2.96 5.30 25.95
N LYS A 83 2.34 4.27 26.55
CA LYS A 83 0.91 4.30 26.90
C LYS A 83 0.59 5.35 27.97
N GLU A 84 1.44 5.49 28.97
CA GLU A 84 1.29 6.53 29.99
C GLU A 84 1.43 7.91 29.37
N ALA A 85 2.45 8.10 28.52
CA ALA A 85 2.68 9.34 27.82
C ALA A 85 1.53 9.71 26.87
N PHE A 86 0.91 8.70 26.24
CA PHE A 86 -0.28 8.87 25.40
C PHE A 86 -1.43 9.48 26.22
N SER A 87 -1.79 8.87 27.35
CA SER A 87 -2.86 9.35 28.22
C SER A 87 -2.63 10.77 28.74
N VAL A 88 -1.39 11.05 29.20
CA VAL A 88 -1.00 12.39 29.66
C VAL A 88 -1.11 13.44 28.53
N CYS A 89 -0.72 13.08 27.32
CA CYS A 89 -0.82 13.99 26.17
C CYS A 89 -2.26 14.26 25.78
N GLU A 90 -3.15 13.25 25.77
CA GLU A 90 -4.58 13.42 25.49
C GLU A 90 -5.25 14.38 26.49
N GLU A 91 -4.99 14.22 27.78
CA GLU A 91 -5.50 15.14 28.82
C GLU A 91 -5.07 16.59 28.56
N LYS A 92 -3.81 16.79 28.16
CA LYS A 92 -3.28 18.13 27.89
C LYS A 92 -3.84 18.72 26.60
N ILE A 93 -4.00 17.93 25.53
CA ILE A 93 -4.66 18.34 24.29
C ILE A 93 -6.08 18.83 24.61
N ALA A 94 -6.83 18.06 25.39
CA ALA A 94 -8.18 18.43 25.81
C ALA A 94 -8.19 19.71 26.66
N LYS A 95 -7.25 19.86 27.62
CA LYS A 95 -7.10 21.05 28.45
C LYS A 95 -6.82 22.31 27.64
N HIS A 96 -5.99 22.22 26.62
CA HIS A 96 -5.66 23.35 25.74
C HIS A 96 -6.69 23.57 24.62
N GLY A 97 -7.71 22.72 24.48
CA GLY A 97 -8.73 22.80 23.45
C GLY A 97 -8.17 22.75 22.02
N LEU A 98 -7.11 21.98 21.80
CA LEU A 98 -6.45 21.88 20.51
C LEU A 98 -7.23 20.93 19.57
N ASP A 99 -7.48 21.39 18.34
CA ASP A 99 -8.12 20.57 17.31
C ASP A 99 -7.09 19.66 16.62
N MET A 100 -6.68 18.63 17.36
CA MET A 100 -5.74 17.61 16.92
C MET A 100 -6.07 16.28 17.58
N LYS A 101 -5.88 15.19 16.83
CA LYS A 101 -6.08 13.83 17.31
C LYS A 101 -4.72 13.16 17.49
N LEU A 102 -4.41 12.77 18.72
CA LEU A 102 -3.22 11.96 19.01
C LEU A 102 -3.44 10.54 18.46
N ILE A 103 -2.45 9.99 17.77
CA ILE A 103 -2.53 8.66 17.14
C ILE A 103 -1.60 7.66 17.79
N ASP A 104 -0.36 8.06 18.09
CA ASP A 104 0.65 7.16 18.66
C ASP A 104 1.73 7.98 19.37
N VAL A 105 2.45 7.33 20.28
CA VAL A 105 3.61 7.90 20.98
C VAL A 105 4.76 6.90 20.87
N GLU A 106 5.96 7.39 20.63
CA GLU A 106 7.16 6.58 20.47
C GLU A 106 8.30 7.16 21.30
N ILE A 107 8.93 6.33 22.13
CA ILE A 107 10.14 6.66 22.88
C ILE A 107 11.32 6.10 22.10
N THR A 108 12.34 6.90 21.81
CA THR A 108 13.57 6.38 21.20
C THR A 108 14.29 5.46 22.18
N PHE A 109 14.95 4.41 21.67
CA PHE A 109 15.59 3.40 22.51
C PHE A 109 16.63 3.99 23.46
N ASP A 110 17.26 5.08 23.07
CA ASP A 110 18.23 5.83 23.90
C ASP A 110 17.57 6.80 24.92
N HIS A 111 16.23 6.81 25.02
CA HIS A 111 15.41 7.71 25.86
C HIS A 111 15.65 9.22 25.64
N ASN A 112 16.30 9.60 24.56
CA ASN A 112 16.65 11.00 24.28
C ASN A 112 15.49 11.81 23.69
N LYS A 113 14.47 11.13 23.14
CA LYS A 113 13.33 11.78 22.50
C LYS A 113 12.03 11.03 22.78
N LEU A 114 10.96 11.83 22.87
CA LEU A 114 9.59 11.36 22.89
C LEU A 114 8.84 11.98 21.71
N ILE A 115 8.35 11.14 20.81
CA ILE A 115 7.74 11.55 19.56
C ILE A 115 6.23 11.28 19.66
N PHE A 116 5.41 12.34 19.47
CA PHE A 116 3.96 12.25 19.46
C PHE A 116 3.47 12.37 18.01
N TYR A 117 2.80 11.36 17.52
CA TYR A 117 2.21 11.33 16.18
C TYR A 117 0.76 11.77 16.26
N PHE A 118 0.39 12.75 15.46
CA PHE A 118 -0.96 13.31 15.47
C PHE A 118 -1.48 13.61 14.06
N THR A 119 -2.80 13.72 13.94
CA THR A 119 -3.48 14.25 12.77
C THR A 119 -4.25 15.51 13.13
N SER A 120 -4.36 16.44 12.19
CA SER A 120 -5.19 17.63 12.27
C SER A 120 -5.51 18.10 10.86
N ASP A 121 -6.70 18.63 10.67
CA ASP A 121 -7.14 19.19 9.39
C ASP A 121 -6.54 20.60 9.17
N GLU A 122 -6.30 21.33 10.25
CA GLU A 122 -5.75 22.69 10.22
C GLU A 122 -4.38 22.77 10.90
N ARG A 123 -3.77 23.94 10.80
CA ARG A 123 -2.50 24.24 11.47
C ARG A 123 -2.73 24.49 12.95
N VAL A 124 -2.19 23.64 13.81
CA VAL A 124 -2.30 23.73 15.27
C VAL A 124 -1.11 24.46 15.87
N ASP A 125 -1.37 25.38 16.81
CA ASP A 125 -0.31 25.97 17.65
C ASP A 125 -0.15 25.16 18.94
N PHE A 126 0.85 24.31 18.94
CA PHE A 126 1.16 23.40 20.05
C PHE A 126 2.32 23.85 20.94
N ARG A 127 2.73 25.13 20.90
CA ARG A 127 3.90 25.62 21.66
C ARG A 127 3.76 25.43 23.16
N GLU A 128 2.58 25.75 23.73
CA GLU A 128 2.32 25.55 25.15
C GLU A 128 2.21 24.07 25.53
N LEU A 129 1.60 23.24 24.67
CA LEU A 129 1.54 21.80 24.84
C LEU A 129 2.96 21.19 24.93
N VAL A 130 3.86 21.58 24.03
CA VAL A 130 5.26 21.10 24.04
C VAL A 130 5.96 21.48 25.33
N LYS A 131 5.80 22.71 25.83
CA LYS A 131 6.40 23.14 27.10
C LYS A 131 5.90 22.33 28.29
N GLU A 132 4.59 22.09 28.37
CA GLU A 132 4.01 21.28 29.45
C GLU A 132 4.47 19.82 29.37
N LEU A 133 4.51 19.20 28.17
CA LEU A 133 5.01 17.84 27.99
C LEU A 133 6.50 17.73 28.34
N ALA A 134 7.32 18.70 27.92
CA ALA A 134 8.74 18.74 28.26
C ALA A 134 8.98 18.88 29.77
N ALA A 135 8.14 19.64 30.48
CA ALA A 135 8.22 19.77 31.94
C ALA A 135 7.87 18.45 32.66
N VAL A 136 6.91 17.68 32.13
CA VAL A 136 6.49 16.38 32.70
C VAL A 136 7.53 15.31 32.45
N PHE A 137 7.92 15.12 31.20
CA PHE A 137 8.77 13.98 30.79
C PHE A 137 10.27 14.27 30.88
N ARG A 138 10.67 15.54 31.01
CA ARG A 138 12.07 15.98 31.09
C ARG A 138 12.95 15.45 29.95
N THR A 139 12.35 15.26 28.78
CA THR A 139 12.95 14.70 27.58
C THR A 139 12.62 15.61 26.40
N ARG A 140 13.38 15.52 25.32
CA ARG A 140 13.10 16.27 24.10
C ARG A 140 11.78 15.78 23.47
N ILE A 141 10.82 16.69 23.35
CA ILE A 141 9.51 16.41 22.75
C ILE A 141 9.53 16.79 21.27
N GLU A 142 9.07 15.87 20.44
CA GLU A 142 8.85 16.08 19.01
C GLU A 142 7.39 15.78 18.68
N LEU A 143 6.67 16.75 18.13
CA LEU A 143 5.31 16.57 17.60
C LEU A 143 5.38 16.39 16.09
N ARG A 144 4.84 15.28 15.59
CA ARG A 144 4.88 14.94 14.17
C ARG A 144 3.48 14.74 13.62
N GLN A 145 3.08 15.64 12.73
CA GLN A 145 1.84 15.45 11.98
C GLN A 145 2.02 14.33 10.94
N ILE A 146 1.06 13.42 10.89
CA ILE A 146 1.04 12.29 9.95
C ILE A 146 -0.15 12.40 9.00
N GLY A 147 -0.01 11.72 7.84
CA GLY A 147 -1.08 11.68 6.85
C GLY A 147 -2.12 10.62 7.19
N VAL A 148 -3.33 10.76 6.61
CA VAL A 148 -4.49 9.86 6.83
C VAL A 148 -4.19 8.38 6.54
N ARG A 149 -3.25 8.05 5.64
CA ARG A 149 -2.85 6.66 5.40
C ARG A 149 -1.95 6.13 6.50
N ASP A 150 -1.06 6.96 7.04
CA ASP A 150 -0.19 6.57 8.15
C ASP A 150 -1.00 6.41 9.43
N GLU A 151 -2.00 7.26 9.66
CA GLU A 151 -3.00 7.07 10.70
C GLU A 151 -3.69 5.71 10.56
N ALA A 152 -4.28 5.42 9.40
CA ALA A 152 -4.93 4.13 9.14
C ALA A 152 -3.99 2.94 9.33
N LYS A 153 -2.70 3.09 8.96
CA LYS A 153 -1.65 2.09 9.15
C LYS A 153 -1.36 1.82 10.64
N MET A 154 -1.29 2.86 11.46
CA MET A 154 -1.02 2.77 12.90
C MET A 154 -2.22 2.20 13.68
N MET A 155 -3.43 2.65 13.34
CA MET A 155 -4.66 2.18 13.96
C MET A 155 -5.03 0.74 13.57
N ASN A 156 -4.44 0.23 12.47
CA ASN A 156 -4.81 -1.04 11.85
C ASN A 156 -6.29 -1.09 11.42
N GLY A 157 -6.76 -2.26 11.01
CA GLY A 157 -8.16 -2.47 10.63
C GLY A 157 -8.32 -3.47 9.50
N ILE A 158 -9.56 -3.60 9.03
CA ILE A 158 -9.95 -4.51 7.95
C ILE A 158 -10.41 -3.67 6.76
N GLY A 159 -9.89 -3.99 5.58
CA GLY A 159 -10.29 -3.37 4.32
C GLY A 159 -11.68 -3.84 3.86
N ILE A 160 -12.23 -3.17 2.84
CA ILE A 160 -13.50 -3.56 2.21
C ILE A 160 -13.47 -4.97 1.61
N CYS A 161 -12.28 -5.52 1.37
CA CYS A 161 -12.06 -6.89 0.89
C CYS A 161 -12.09 -7.95 2.01
N GLY A 162 -12.33 -7.57 3.28
CA GLY A 162 -12.33 -8.46 4.43
C GLY A 162 -10.95 -8.88 4.94
N ARG A 163 -9.86 -8.37 4.35
CA ARG A 163 -8.48 -8.64 4.79
C ARG A 163 -7.94 -7.48 5.63
N PRO A 164 -6.93 -7.73 6.50
CA PRO A 164 -6.21 -6.66 7.16
C PRO A 164 -5.65 -5.64 6.15
N LEU A 165 -5.53 -4.39 6.55
CA LEU A 165 -5.07 -3.31 5.68
C LEU A 165 -3.70 -3.62 5.06
N CYS A 166 -3.59 -3.47 3.74
CA CYS A 166 -2.32 -3.71 3.01
C CYS A 166 -1.19 -2.84 3.57
N CYS A 167 -1.47 -1.57 3.92
CA CYS A 167 -0.51 -0.65 4.51
C CYS A 167 -0.03 -1.08 5.91
N ALA A 168 -0.85 -1.80 6.67
CA ALA A 168 -0.51 -2.29 8.00
C ALA A 168 0.15 -3.68 8.01
N THR A 169 0.14 -4.40 6.88
CA THR A 169 0.65 -5.78 6.78
C THR A 169 1.92 -5.90 5.95
N PHE A 170 1.86 -5.66 4.64
CA PHE A 170 2.97 -5.95 3.72
C PHE A 170 3.39 -4.78 2.83
N LEU A 171 2.48 -3.82 2.56
CA LEU A 171 2.76 -2.73 1.64
C LEU A 171 3.39 -1.55 2.41
N GLY A 172 4.72 -1.49 2.42
CA GLY A 172 5.49 -0.46 3.11
C GLY A 172 5.75 0.79 2.28
N ASP A 173 5.91 0.63 0.96
CA ASP A 173 6.16 1.73 0.01
C ASP A 173 4.92 2.00 -0.83
N PHE A 174 4.63 3.28 -1.08
CA PHE A 174 3.44 3.71 -1.79
C PHE A 174 3.81 4.51 -3.04
N GLN A 175 3.31 4.02 -4.17
CA GLN A 175 3.36 4.74 -5.44
C GLN A 175 2.03 5.47 -5.68
N PRO A 176 2.02 6.51 -6.53
CA PRO A 176 0.80 7.20 -6.94
C PRO A 176 -0.22 6.24 -7.55
N VAL A 177 -1.47 6.37 -7.13
CA VAL A 177 -2.60 5.58 -7.66
C VAL A 177 -3.49 6.47 -8.50
N SER A 178 -3.91 5.99 -9.66
CA SER A 178 -4.79 6.72 -10.60
C SER A 178 -6.15 6.03 -10.77
N ILE A 179 -7.16 6.81 -11.17
CA ILE A 179 -8.48 6.28 -11.52
C ILE A 179 -8.41 5.36 -12.75
N LYS A 180 -7.39 5.54 -13.61
CA LYS A 180 -7.17 4.68 -14.78
C LYS A 180 -6.97 3.22 -14.35
N MET A 181 -6.18 2.99 -13.28
CA MET A 181 -5.94 1.65 -12.73
C MET A 181 -7.25 0.97 -12.29
N ALA A 182 -8.17 1.72 -11.67
CA ALA A 182 -9.47 1.19 -11.28
C ALA A 182 -10.32 0.78 -12.51
N LYS A 183 -10.24 1.54 -13.62
CA LYS A 183 -10.91 1.18 -14.89
C LYS A 183 -10.32 -0.08 -15.51
N GLU A 184 -9.00 -0.20 -15.54
CA GLU A 184 -8.28 -1.35 -16.10
C GLU A 184 -8.55 -2.64 -15.30
N GLN A 185 -8.82 -2.49 -14.00
CA GLN A 185 -9.25 -3.58 -13.12
C GLN A 185 -10.78 -3.80 -13.10
N SER A 186 -11.51 -3.16 -14.01
CA SER A 186 -12.97 -3.29 -14.16
C SER A 186 -13.77 -2.95 -12.90
N LEU A 187 -13.24 -2.08 -12.04
CA LEU A 187 -13.93 -1.64 -10.84
C LEU A 187 -14.90 -0.49 -11.14
N SER A 188 -16.01 -0.49 -10.42
CA SER A 188 -16.95 0.65 -10.45
C SER A 188 -16.25 1.92 -9.94
N LEU A 189 -16.42 3.02 -10.65
CA LEU A 189 -15.82 4.32 -10.28
C LEU A 189 -16.53 5.01 -9.10
N ASN A 190 -17.41 4.31 -8.41
CA ASN A 190 -18.01 4.82 -7.19
C ASN A 190 -16.92 5.03 -6.11
N PRO A 191 -16.76 6.24 -5.56
CA PRO A 191 -15.77 6.54 -4.54
C PRO A 191 -15.76 5.55 -3.37
N THR A 192 -16.92 5.07 -2.93
CA THR A 192 -17.03 4.08 -1.86
C THR A 192 -16.45 2.70 -2.21
N LYS A 193 -16.27 2.40 -3.50
CA LYS A 193 -15.73 1.11 -3.97
C LYS A 193 -14.25 1.17 -4.33
N ILE A 194 -13.71 2.36 -4.61
CA ILE A 194 -12.31 2.54 -5.01
C ILE A 194 -11.46 3.26 -3.95
N SER A 195 -12.08 3.75 -2.86
CA SER A 195 -11.36 4.36 -1.75
C SER A 195 -11.11 3.36 -0.63
N GLY A 196 -9.94 3.43 -0.05
CA GLY A 196 -9.60 2.71 1.18
C GLY A 196 -10.19 3.40 2.42
N ILE A 197 -10.04 2.77 3.59
CA ILE A 197 -10.48 3.32 4.89
C ILE A 197 -9.86 4.70 5.19
N CYS A 198 -8.68 4.98 4.64
CA CYS A 198 -7.99 6.28 4.76
C CYS A 198 -8.56 7.37 3.84
N GLY A 199 -9.65 7.13 3.11
CA GLY A 199 -10.26 8.07 2.17
C GLY A 199 -9.51 8.29 0.85
N ARG A 200 -8.28 7.76 0.70
CA ARG A 200 -7.52 7.81 -0.56
C ARG A 200 -7.82 6.58 -1.42
N LEU A 201 -7.50 6.66 -2.73
CA LEU A 201 -7.59 5.49 -3.61
C LEU A 201 -6.86 4.29 -3.03
N MET A 202 -7.45 3.10 -3.19
CA MET A 202 -6.92 1.84 -2.66
C MET A 202 -5.51 1.57 -3.20
N CYS A 203 -4.57 1.31 -2.30
CA CYS A 203 -3.18 1.02 -2.65
C CYS A 203 -2.99 -0.33 -3.37
N CYS A 204 -3.91 -1.28 -3.18
CA CYS A 204 -3.90 -2.55 -3.91
C CYS A 204 -4.11 -2.36 -5.42
N LEU A 205 -4.77 -1.29 -5.88
CA LEU A 205 -4.91 -0.97 -7.30
C LEU A 205 -3.54 -0.87 -7.99
N LYS A 206 -2.59 -0.16 -7.39
CA LYS A 206 -1.22 -0.08 -7.93
C LYS A 206 -0.44 -1.36 -7.73
N TYR A 207 -0.64 -2.04 -6.61
CA TYR A 207 0.04 -3.30 -6.32
C TYR A 207 -0.30 -4.41 -7.33
N GLU A 208 -1.53 -4.43 -7.81
CA GLU A 208 -2.04 -5.44 -8.76
C GLU A 208 -1.96 -4.99 -10.23
N GLU A 209 -1.61 -3.72 -10.50
CA GLU A 209 -1.66 -3.11 -11.83
C GLU A 209 -0.90 -3.90 -12.90
N ASP A 210 0.34 -4.29 -12.59
CA ASP A 210 1.23 -4.96 -13.57
C ASP A 210 0.63 -6.30 -14.04
N VAL A 211 0.00 -7.05 -13.12
CA VAL A 211 -0.69 -8.30 -13.43
C VAL A 211 -1.90 -8.04 -14.33
N TYR A 212 -2.72 -7.04 -13.99
CA TYR A 212 -3.87 -6.69 -14.83
C TYR A 212 -3.46 -6.16 -16.21
N GLU A 213 -2.39 -5.37 -16.31
CA GLU A 213 -1.86 -4.92 -17.60
C GLU A 213 -1.43 -6.09 -18.48
N GLU A 214 -0.71 -7.07 -17.92
CA GLU A 214 -0.28 -8.25 -18.66
C GLU A 214 -1.47 -9.08 -19.15
N LEU A 215 -2.42 -9.35 -18.27
CA LEU A 215 -3.59 -10.15 -18.58
C LEU A 215 -4.53 -9.44 -19.57
N ASN A 216 -4.71 -8.14 -19.44
CA ASN A 216 -5.52 -7.33 -20.35
C ASN A 216 -5.01 -7.34 -21.79
N LYS A 217 -3.69 -7.49 -22.02
CA LYS A 217 -3.11 -7.59 -23.37
C LYS A 217 -3.65 -8.81 -24.15
N LYS A 218 -4.03 -9.86 -23.43
CA LYS A 218 -4.58 -11.12 -24.01
C LYS A 218 -6.09 -11.06 -24.16
N MET A 219 -6.77 -10.15 -23.48
CA MET A 219 -8.23 -10.07 -23.44
C MET A 219 -8.80 -9.32 -24.64
N PRO A 220 -9.86 -9.83 -25.28
CA PRO A 220 -10.67 -9.07 -26.24
C PRO A 220 -11.51 -8.01 -25.52
N ASN A 221 -12.01 -7.04 -26.27
CA ASN A 221 -12.83 -5.96 -25.71
C ASN A 221 -14.32 -6.32 -25.68
N VAL A 222 -15.03 -5.74 -24.74
CA VAL A 222 -16.50 -5.82 -24.71
C VAL A 222 -17.09 -5.21 -25.98
N GLY A 223 -17.95 -5.96 -26.66
CA GLY A 223 -18.56 -5.61 -27.96
C GLY A 223 -17.75 -6.10 -29.18
N ASP A 224 -16.64 -6.81 -28.98
CA ASP A 224 -15.96 -7.51 -30.09
C ASP A 224 -16.80 -8.71 -30.54
N ILE A 225 -16.75 -9.01 -31.84
CA ILE A 225 -17.39 -10.21 -32.44
C ILE A 225 -16.36 -11.33 -32.42
N ILE A 226 -16.76 -12.45 -31.85
CA ILE A 226 -15.93 -13.66 -31.70
C ILE A 226 -16.54 -14.86 -32.41
N SER A 227 -15.68 -15.79 -32.80
CA SER A 227 -16.02 -17.16 -33.17
C SER A 227 -15.69 -18.08 -32.00
N THR A 228 -16.62 -18.96 -31.69
CA THR A 228 -16.49 -20.01 -30.67
C THR A 228 -16.82 -21.37 -31.28
N VAL A 229 -16.65 -22.45 -30.54
CA VAL A 229 -17.07 -23.80 -30.97
C VAL A 229 -18.58 -23.92 -31.19
N ASP A 230 -19.38 -23.08 -30.54
CA ASP A 230 -20.83 -23.06 -30.60
C ASP A 230 -21.41 -22.10 -31.67
N GLY A 231 -20.56 -21.27 -32.29
CA GLY A 231 -20.98 -20.30 -33.30
C GLY A 231 -20.32 -18.94 -33.15
N THR A 232 -20.98 -17.92 -33.69
CA THR A 232 -20.48 -16.53 -33.62
C THR A 232 -21.28 -15.71 -32.62
N GLY A 233 -20.62 -14.82 -31.90
CA GLY A 233 -21.28 -14.01 -30.88
C GLY A 233 -20.58 -12.71 -30.55
N GLU A 234 -21.24 -11.90 -29.74
CA GLU A 234 -20.71 -10.62 -29.23
C GLU A 234 -20.36 -10.73 -27.76
N ILE A 235 -19.19 -10.21 -27.36
CA ILE A 235 -18.74 -10.20 -25.98
C ILE A 235 -19.57 -9.18 -25.17
N LEU A 236 -20.20 -9.67 -24.10
CA LEU A 236 -20.99 -8.87 -23.17
C LEU A 236 -20.18 -8.35 -21.99
N SER A 237 -19.31 -9.19 -21.45
CA SER A 237 -18.41 -8.83 -20.36
C SER A 237 -17.15 -9.72 -20.35
N THR A 238 -16.11 -9.26 -19.67
CA THR A 238 -14.83 -9.96 -19.56
C THR A 238 -14.44 -10.13 -18.08
N ASN A 239 -13.85 -11.27 -17.75
CA ASN A 239 -13.19 -11.48 -16.46
C ASN A 239 -11.69 -11.67 -16.72
N VAL A 240 -10.94 -10.61 -16.43
CA VAL A 240 -9.51 -10.53 -16.76
C VAL A 240 -8.69 -11.56 -16.00
N LEU A 241 -8.96 -11.75 -14.71
CA LEU A 241 -8.18 -12.67 -13.86
C LEU A 241 -8.40 -14.13 -14.22
N MET A 242 -9.64 -14.48 -14.57
CA MET A 242 -9.99 -15.85 -14.97
C MET A 242 -9.75 -16.11 -16.46
N GLN A 243 -9.40 -15.09 -17.24
CA GLN A 243 -9.23 -15.18 -18.70
C GLN A 243 -10.48 -15.76 -19.40
N VAL A 244 -11.68 -15.31 -18.95
CA VAL A 244 -12.96 -15.79 -19.43
C VAL A 244 -13.78 -14.62 -19.96
N VAL A 245 -14.49 -14.82 -21.06
CA VAL A 245 -15.45 -13.88 -21.62
C VAL A 245 -16.86 -14.43 -21.51
N LYS A 246 -17.82 -13.55 -21.21
CA LYS A 246 -19.24 -13.84 -21.33
C LYS A 246 -19.72 -13.31 -22.67
N ALA A 247 -20.27 -14.17 -23.52
CA ALA A 247 -20.69 -13.80 -24.88
C ALA A 247 -22.11 -14.26 -25.19
N ALA A 248 -22.79 -13.50 -26.03
CA ALA A 248 -24.07 -13.89 -26.62
C ALA A 248 -23.81 -14.53 -28.00
N VAL A 249 -23.85 -15.85 -28.05
CA VAL A 249 -23.48 -16.66 -29.22
C VAL A 249 -24.72 -17.20 -29.93
N ARG A 250 -24.70 -17.20 -31.28
CA ARG A 250 -25.73 -17.80 -32.12
C ARG A 250 -25.14 -18.94 -32.93
N LYS A 251 -25.81 -20.10 -32.91
CA LYS A 251 -25.42 -21.28 -33.72
C LYS A 251 -25.70 -21.09 -35.19
N LYS A 252 -26.85 -20.46 -35.52
CA LYS A 252 -27.25 -20.05 -36.88
C LYS A 252 -27.76 -18.62 -36.83
N GLU A 253 -27.73 -17.95 -37.98
CA GLU A 253 -28.10 -16.52 -38.10
C GLU A 253 -29.49 -16.17 -37.53
N ASN A 254 -30.45 -17.13 -37.61
CA ASN A 254 -31.82 -16.94 -37.16
C ASN A 254 -32.13 -17.49 -35.76
N ASP A 255 -31.16 -18.10 -35.09
CA ASP A 255 -31.38 -18.64 -33.76
C ASP A 255 -31.32 -17.53 -32.66
N PRO A 256 -32.08 -17.67 -31.59
CA PRO A 256 -31.96 -16.76 -30.45
C PRO A 256 -30.54 -16.87 -29.84
N PRO A 257 -29.92 -15.75 -29.44
CA PRO A 257 -28.60 -15.79 -28.85
C PRO A 257 -28.61 -16.51 -27.49
N THR A 258 -27.71 -17.44 -27.33
CA THR A 258 -27.45 -18.10 -26.04
C THR A 258 -26.29 -17.39 -25.35
N ILE A 259 -26.45 -17.10 -24.05
CA ILE A 259 -25.40 -16.46 -23.25
C ILE A 259 -24.62 -17.53 -22.54
N ASP A 260 -23.31 -17.60 -22.80
CA ASP A 260 -22.42 -18.56 -22.17
C ASP A 260 -21.03 -17.97 -21.89
N PHE A 261 -20.18 -18.72 -21.18
CA PHE A 261 -18.84 -18.35 -20.79
C PHE A 261 -17.83 -19.16 -21.59
N TYR A 262 -16.83 -18.47 -22.17
CA TYR A 262 -15.77 -19.07 -22.98
C TYR A 262 -14.40 -18.65 -22.47
N SER A 263 -13.44 -19.57 -22.47
CA SER A 263 -12.05 -19.24 -22.25
C SER A 263 -11.50 -18.39 -23.41
N VAL A 264 -10.58 -17.48 -23.10
CA VAL A 264 -9.90 -16.66 -24.12
C VAL A 264 -9.17 -17.55 -25.14
N GLU A 265 -8.70 -18.72 -24.71
CA GLU A 265 -8.00 -19.68 -25.58
C GLU A 265 -8.95 -20.40 -26.58
N GLU A 266 -10.25 -20.46 -26.29
CA GLU A 266 -11.28 -21.14 -27.10
C GLU A 266 -11.96 -20.23 -28.11
N ILE A 267 -11.61 -18.96 -28.14
CA ILE A 267 -12.26 -17.96 -28.99
C ILE A 267 -11.29 -17.31 -29.97
N THR A 268 -11.84 -16.92 -31.11
CA THR A 268 -11.11 -16.12 -32.11
C THR A 268 -11.86 -14.84 -32.40
N VAL A 269 -11.19 -13.67 -32.27
CA VAL A 269 -11.79 -12.37 -32.56
C VAL A 269 -11.90 -12.17 -34.07
N ILE A 270 -13.14 -12.05 -34.58
CA ILE A 270 -13.42 -11.84 -36.00
C ILE A 270 -13.43 -10.35 -36.34
N LYS A 271 -14.08 -9.52 -35.53
CA LYS A 271 -14.18 -8.08 -35.70
C LYS A 271 -14.09 -7.33 -34.40
N SER A 272 -13.16 -6.36 -34.34
CA SER A 272 -13.04 -5.48 -33.17
C SER A 272 -14.07 -4.33 -33.25
N LYS A 273 -14.66 -4.00 -32.10
CA LYS A 273 -15.56 -2.85 -31.93
C LYS A 273 -14.91 -1.54 -32.39
N LYS A 274 -13.63 -1.33 -32.12
CA LYS A 274 -12.88 -0.16 -32.59
C LYS A 274 -12.83 -0.03 -34.11
N GLN A 275 -12.76 -1.17 -34.83
CA GLN A 275 -12.77 -1.17 -36.29
C GLN A 275 -14.16 -0.89 -36.86
N ARG A 276 -15.23 -1.31 -36.16
CA ARG A 276 -16.62 -1.03 -36.52
C ARG A 276 -16.92 0.46 -36.38
N GLN A 277 -16.60 1.06 -35.24
CA GLN A 277 -16.82 2.49 -35.00
C GLN A 277 -16.08 3.37 -36.01
N LYS A 278 -14.79 3.07 -36.29
CA LYS A 278 -14.05 3.83 -37.33
C LYS A 278 -14.65 3.73 -38.72
N LYS A 279 -15.25 2.58 -39.11
CA LYS A 279 -15.94 2.43 -40.39
C LYS A 279 -17.26 3.20 -40.44
N GLU A 280 -18.01 3.20 -39.33
CA GLU A 280 -19.26 3.96 -39.23
C GLU A 280 -19.02 5.47 -39.22
N GLU A 281 -17.98 5.96 -38.53
CA GLU A 281 -17.59 7.38 -38.58
C GLU A 281 -17.09 7.80 -39.95
N SER A 282 -16.33 6.95 -40.65
CA SER A 282 -15.87 7.25 -42.01
C SER A 282 -16.99 7.17 -43.05
N ALA A 283 -18.04 6.38 -42.84
CA ALA A 283 -19.23 6.35 -43.66
C ALA A 283 -20.09 7.61 -43.45
N LYS A 284 -20.35 7.99 -42.19
CA LYS A 284 -21.10 9.23 -41.87
C LYS A 284 -20.42 10.50 -42.37
N ASN A 285 -19.10 10.55 -42.39
CA ASN A 285 -18.37 11.71 -42.95
C ASN A 285 -18.39 11.76 -44.49
N LYS A 286 -18.74 10.67 -45.19
CA LYS A 286 -18.92 10.68 -46.64
C LYS A 286 -20.32 11.17 -47.05
N ASP A 287 -21.32 10.87 -46.23
CA ASP A 287 -22.71 11.31 -46.51
C ASP A 287 -22.98 12.80 -46.16
N VAL A 288 -22.00 13.50 -45.56
CA VAL A 288 -22.09 14.94 -45.22
C VAL A 288 -21.37 15.83 -46.26
N VAL A 289 -20.69 15.23 -47.26
CA VAL A 289 -19.91 15.96 -48.28
C VAL A 289 -20.57 15.86 -49.68
N GLU A 290 -21.73 15.24 -49.81
CA GLU A 290 -22.64 15.38 -50.96
C GLU A 290 -23.85 16.27 -50.57
#